data_20410965c7ac0085b90b8eff7826a79b
#
_entry.id   20410965c7ac0085b90b8eff7826a79b
#
_cell.length_a   1.000
_cell.length_b   1.000
_cell.length_c   1.000
_cell.angle_alpha   90.00
_cell.angle_beta   90.00
_cell.angle_gamma   90.00
#
_symmetry.space_group_name_H-M   'P 1'
#
loop_
_entity.id
_entity.type
_entity.pdbx_description
1 polymer ?
#
loop_
_entity_poly.entity_id
_entity_poly.type
_entity_poly.pdbx_seq_one_letter_code
_entity_poly.pdbx_strand_id
1 'polypeptide(L)'
;MVTSDRIRRGDVFLVQLDPTRGGEIRKARPCVVVSPDDLNAHVRTVIVAPMTKGGHVYPFRVPCKFDGKEAFVVVDQIRAVDVERFTKRLGRLSPATLSRSLEVLQAMFAT
;
A
#
# COMPACT_ATOMS: atom_id res chain seq x y z
N MET A 1 -5.78 -18.60 -1.88
CA MET A 1 -6.33 -17.33 -2.37
C MET A 1 -6.64 -16.41 -1.18
N VAL A 2 -6.26 -15.14 -1.30
CA VAL A 2 -6.60 -14.14 -0.28
C VAL A 2 -8.03 -13.68 -0.49
N THR A 3 -8.82 -13.64 0.60
CA THR A 3 -10.20 -13.17 0.55
C THR A 3 -10.29 -11.78 1.14
N SER A 4 -11.16 -10.94 0.58
CA SER A 4 -11.25 -9.53 0.95
C SER A 4 -11.67 -9.30 2.41
N ASP A 5 -12.45 -10.21 2.98
CA ASP A 5 -12.89 -10.11 4.37
C ASP A 5 -11.76 -10.31 5.40
N ARG A 6 -10.60 -10.81 4.94
CA ARG A 6 -9.42 -10.99 5.79
C ARG A 6 -8.37 -9.91 5.61
N ILE A 7 -8.66 -8.95 4.75
CA ILE A 7 -7.74 -7.86 4.46
C ILE A 7 -8.09 -6.69 5.36
N ARG A 8 -7.11 -6.21 6.12
CA ARG A 8 -7.27 -5.13 7.07
C ARG A 8 -6.39 -3.95 6.70
N ARG A 9 -6.87 -2.74 6.95
CA ARG A 9 -6.04 -1.55 6.78
C ARG A 9 -4.75 -1.71 7.58
N GLY A 10 -3.62 -1.42 6.93
CA GLY A 10 -2.30 -1.58 7.54
C GLY A 10 -1.62 -2.91 7.25
N ASP A 11 -2.35 -3.89 6.75
CA ASP A 11 -1.74 -5.14 6.30
C ASP A 11 -0.87 -4.88 5.07
N VAL A 12 0.24 -5.60 4.98
CA VAL A 12 1.13 -5.53 3.83
C VAL A 12 1.08 -6.86 3.09
N PHE A 13 0.79 -6.79 1.80
CA PHE A 13 0.73 -7.95 0.92
C PHE A 13 1.69 -7.78 -0.25
N LEU A 14 2.17 -8.89 -0.76
CA LEU A 14 2.82 -8.90 -2.07
C LEU A 14 1.71 -8.84 -3.13
N VAL A 15 1.75 -7.83 -3.99
CA VAL A 15 0.69 -7.56 -4.95
C VAL A 15 1.30 -7.49 -6.35
N GLN A 16 0.70 -8.19 -7.30
CA GLN A 16 1.10 -8.09 -8.70
C GLN A 16 0.48 -6.83 -9.31
N LEU A 17 1.34 -5.87 -9.65
CA LEU A 17 0.90 -4.56 -10.14
C LEU A 17 0.80 -4.47 -11.65
N ASP A 18 1.51 -5.33 -12.39
CA ASP A 18 1.46 -5.30 -13.86
C ASP A 18 0.10 -5.80 -14.38
N PRO A 19 -0.33 -5.31 -15.54
CA PRO A 19 0.36 -4.39 -16.44
C PRO A 19 0.35 -2.94 -15.95
N THR A 20 1.47 -2.26 -16.13
CA THR A 20 1.66 -0.86 -15.74
C THR A 20 2.32 -0.09 -16.89
N ARG A 21 2.38 1.24 -16.77
CA ARG A 21 2.96 2.12 -17.79
C ARG A 21 3.88 3.16 -17.17
N GLY A 22 4.93 3.50 -17.89
CA GLY A 22 5.79 4.65 -17.59
C GLY A 22 6.37 4.62 -16.19
N GLY A 23 6.12 5.68 -15.44
CA GLY A 23 6.63 5.85 -14.08
C GLY A 23 5.85 5.11 -13.00
N GLU A 24 4.81 4.36 -13.35
CA GLU A 24 4.09 3.56 -12.37
C GLU A 24 4.99 2.45 -11.80
N ILE A 25 4.87 2.22 -10.50
CA ILE A 25 5.59 1.11 -9.86
C ILE A 25 5.02 -0.20 -10.40
N ARG A 26 5.92 -1.09 -10.82
CA ARG A 26 5.55 -2.30 -11.56
C ARG A 26 6.03 -3.57 -10.91
N LYS A 27 5.66 -4.71 -11.50
CA LYS A 27 5.96 -6.07 -11.03
C LYS A 27 5.21 -6.37 -9.75
N ALA A 28 5.65 -7.38 -9.04
CA ALA A 28 5.13 -7.70 -7.73
C ALA A 28 5.88 -6.89 -6.68
N ARG A 29 5.14 -6.16 -5.85
CA ARG A 29 5.72 -5.30 -4.81
C ARG A 29 4.96 -5.44 -3.52
N PRO A 30 5.63 -5.23 -2.38
CA PRO A 30 4.91 -5.04 -1.13
C PRO A 30 4.01 -3.82 -1.25
N CYS A 31 2.76 -3.97 -0.84
CA CYS A 31 1.80 -2.88 -0.83
C CYS A 31 1.06 -2.89 0.49
N VAL A 32 0.89 -1.70 1.08
CA VAL A 32 0.11 -1.57 2.31
C VAL A 32 -1.32 -1.21 1.97
N VAL A 33 -2.26 -1.86 2.65
CA VAL A 33 -3.69 -1.58 2.50
C VAL A 33 -4.00 -0.28 3.21
N VAL A 34 -4.55 0.68 2.48
CA VAL A 34 -4.93 1.99 3.05
C VAL A 34 -6.44 2.20 3.08
N SER A 35 -7.21 1.42 2.33
CA SER A 35 -8.68 1.52 2.39
C SER A 35 -9.21 1.01 3.72
N PRO A 36 -10.34 1.56 4.18
CA PRO A 36 -10.88 1.18 5.49
C PRO A 36 -11.45 -0.23 5.49
N ASP A 37 -11.47 -0.85 6.68
CA ASP A 37 -11.92 -2.21 6.85
C ASP A 37 -13.36 -2.42 6.38
N ASP A 38 -14.23 -1.44 6.58
CA ASP A 38 -15.62 -1.52 6.11
C ASP A 38 -15.70 -1.67 4.60
N LEU A 39 -14.88 -0.92 3.86
CA LEU A 39 -14.85 -1.04 2.41
C LEU A 39 -14.26 -2.39 2.01
N ASN A 40 -13.16 -2.78 2.65
CA ASN A 40 -12.46 -4.03 2.33
C ASN A 40 -13.35 -5.27 2.51
N ALA A 41 -14.29 -5.19 3.44
CA ALA A 41 -15.21 -6.31 3.71
C ALA A 41 -16.32 -6.44 2.67
N HIS A 42 -16.58 -5.40 1.89
CA HIS A 42 -17.75 -5.35 1.01
C HIS A 42 -17.44 -5.36 -0.49
N VAL A 43 -16.21 -5.04 -0.89
CA VAL A 43 -15.86 -4.97 -2.31
C VAL A 43 -14.61 -5.77 -2.59
N ARG A 44 -14.44 -6.17 -3.85
CA ARG A 44 -13.29 -6.98 -4.26
C ARG A 44 -12.06 -6.13 -4.56
N THR A 45 -12.22 -4.82 -4.70
CA THR A 45 -11.10 -3.93 -4.94
C THR A 45 -10.65 -3.31 -3.64
N VAL A 46 -9.34 -3.27 -3.42
CA VAL A 46 -8.72 -2.77 -2.20
C VAL A 46 -7.77 -1.66 -2.62
N ILE A 47 -7.80 -0.54 -1.91
CA ILE A 47 -6.89 0.56 -2.20
C ILE A 47 -5.59 0.33 -1.45
N VAL A 48 -4.49 0.29 -2.19
CA VAL A 48 -3.16 0.02 -1.64
C VAL A 48 -2.18 1.12 -2.02
N ALA A 49 -1.15 1.28 -1.22
CA ALA A 49 0.01 2.11 -1.53
C ALA A 49 1.21 1.18 -1.70
N PRO A 50 1.90 1.24 -2.85
CA PRO A 50 3.08 0.41 -3.03
C PRO A 50 4.23 0.89 -2.15
N MET A 51 5.11 -0.02 -1.81
CA MET A 51 6.31 0.27 -1.03
C MET A 51 7.54 -0.03 -1.87
N THR A 52 8.55 0.82 -1.76
CA THR A 52 9.82 0.67 -2.48
C THR A 52 10.97 0.65 -1.52
N LYS A 53 12.06 -0.02 -1.90
CA LYS A 53 13.31 0.01 -1.16
C LYS A 53 14.12 1.19 -1.65
N GLY A 54 14.71 1.95 -0.72
CA GLY A 54 15.62 3.03 -1.06
C GLY A 54 15.00 4.09 -1.95
N GLY A 55 15.84 4.81 -2.65
CA GLY A 55 15.43 5.87 -3.55
C GLY A 55 15.53 7.25 -2.90
N HIS A 56 15.09 8.25 -3.62
CA HIS A 56 15.13 9.63 -3.17
C HIS A 56 13.97 9.96 -2.25
N VAL A 57 14.18 10.91 -1.36
CA VAL A 57 13.11 11.47 -0.55
C VAL A 57 12.28 12.41 -1.42
N TYR A 58 10.99 12.10 -1.55
CA TYR A 58 10.03 12.93 -2.26
C TYR A 58 8.90 13.33 -1.32
N PRO A 59 8.25 14.47 -1.57
CA PRO A 59 6.98 14.78 -0.89
C PRO A 59 5.98 13.64 -1.10
N PHE A 60 5.14 13.40 -0.11
CA PHE A 60 4.09 12.37 -0.15
C PHE A 60 4.62 10.94 -0.22
N ARG A 61 5.90 10.73 0.14
CA ARG A 61 6.47 9.40 0.34
C ARG A 61 6.95 9.31 1.79
N VAL A 62 6.53 8.25 2.47
CA VAL A 62 6.74 8.13 3.91
C VAL A 62 7.86 7.12 4.17
N PRO A 63 9.00 7.57 4.75
CA PRO A 63 10.06 6.63 5.09
C PRO A 63 9.65 5.73 6.24
N CYS A 64 10.04 4.48 6.17
CA CYS A 64 9.71 3.51 7.20
C CYS A 64 10.72 2.36 7.20
N LYS A 65 10.58 1.48 8.19
CA LYS A 65 11.26 0.18 8.18
C LYS A 65 10.20 -0.89 8.08
N PHE A 66 10.42 -1.83 7.17
CA PHE A 66 9.57 -2.99 7.04
C PHE A 66 10.43 -4.23 6.89
N ASP A 67 10.17 -5.24 7.71
CA ASP A 67 10.94 -6.48 7.71
C ASP A 67 12.44 -6.22 7.90
N GLY A 68 12.77 -5.27 8.79
CA GLY A 68 14.14 -4.90 9.11
C GLY A 68 14.86 -4.08 8.05
N LYS A 69 14.17 -3.68 6.98
CA LYS A 69 14.78 -2.94 5.87
C LYS A 69 14.14 -1.57 5.71
N GLU A 70 14.94 -0.61 5.29
CA GLU A 70 14.44 0.72 4.99
C GLU A 70 13.63 0.70 3.70
N ALA A 71 12.50 1.41 3.72
CA ALA A 71 11.56 1.46 2.62
C ALA A 71 10.81 2.78 2.63
N PHE A 72 10.06 3.04 1.57
CA PHE A 72 9.13 4.16 1.49
C PHE A 72 7.74 3.65 1.16
N VAL A 73 6.74 4.21 1.82
CA VAL A 73 5.34 4.06 1.41
C VAL A 73 5.10 5.13 0.35
N VAL A 74 4.77 4.72 -0.86
CA VAL A 74 4.62 5.62 -2.00
C VAL A 74 3.17 6.05 -2.11
N VAL A 75 2.79 7.03 -1.29
CA VAL A 75 1.39 7.46 -1.16
C VAL A 75 0.89 8.08 -2.46
N ASP A 76 1.76 8.70 -3.23
CA ASP A 76 1.38 9.32 -4.51
C ASP A 76 1.01 8.29 -5.60
N GLN A 77 1.25 7.01 -5.38
CA GLN A 77 0.87 5.96 -6.33
C GLN A 77 -0.17 4.99 -5.78
N ILE A 78 -1.04 5.48 -4.89
CA ILE A 78 -2.16 4.64 -4.43
C ILE A 78 -3.01 4.22 -5.62
N ARG A 79 -3.53 3.01 -5.54
CA ARG A 79 -4.41 2.48 -6.58
C ARG A 79 -5.34 1.42 -6.02
N ALA A 80 -6.49 1.28 -6.66
CA ALA A 80 -7.41 0.19 -6.37
C ALA A 80 -6.95 -1.04 -7.14
N VAL A 81 -6.84 -2.17 -6.44
CA VAL A 81 -6.47 -3.45 -7.06
C VAL A 81 -7.45 -4.52 -6.66
N ASP A 82 -7.75 -5.42 -7.58
CA ASP A 82 -8.57 -6.58 -7.28
C ASP A 82 -7.80 -7.54 -6.37
N VAL A 83 -8.52 -8.18 -5.44
CA VAL A 83 -7.90 -9.12 -4.50
C VAL A 83 -7.19 -10.29 -5.19
N GLU A 84 -7.53 -10.59 -6.43
CA GLU A 84 -6.82 -11.61 -7.21
C GLU A 84 -5.35 -11.28 -7.43
N ARG A 85 -4.98 -10.00 -7.36
CA ARG A 85 -3.59 -9.57 -7.50
C ARG A 85 -2.77 -9.75 -6.24
N PHE A 86 -3.40 -10.08 -5.12
CA PHE A 86 -2.74 -10.32 -3.84
C PHE A 86 -2.19 -11.74 -3.83
N THR A 87 -0.89 -11.92 -3.64
CA THR A 87 -0.27 -13.24 -3.68
C THR A 87 0.03 -13.81 -2.31
N LYS A 88 0.52 -13.00 -1.38
CA LYS A 88 0.71 -13.47 -0.01
C LYS A 88 0.79 -12.30 0.96
N ARG A 89 0.40 -12.57 2.19
CA ARG A 89 0.53 -11.61 3.28
C ARG A 89 1.98 -11.57 3.76
N LEU A 90 2.54 -10.36 3.87
CA LEU A 90 3.91 -10.16 4.32
C LEU A 90 4.01 -9.68 5.77
N GLY A 91 2.94 -9.09 6.30
CA GLY A 91 2.93 -8.59 7.66
C GLY A 91 2.02 -7.39 7.82
N ARG A 92 2.37 -6.51 8.74
CA ARG A 92 1.65 -5.27 9.00
C ARG A 92 2.63 -4.11 9.12
N LEU A 93 2.19 -2.98 8.67
CA LEU A 93 2.93 -1.73 8.90
C LEU A 93 2.79 -1.36 10.36
N SER A 94 3.82 -0.72 10.95
CA SER A 94 3.69 -0.22 12.32
C SER A 94 2.55 0.80 12.41
N PRO A 95 1.86 0.88 13.56
CA PRO A 95 0.79 1.86 13.70
C PRO A 95 1.24 3.30 13.45
N ALA A 96 2.45 3.65 13.85
CA ALA A 96 3.00 5.00 13.62
C ALA A 96 3.18 5.29 12.13
N THR A 97 3.73 4.35 11.36
CA THR A 97 3.93 4.52 9.92
C THR A 97 2.59 4.56 9.19
N LEU A 98 1.65 3.69 9.58
CA LEU A 98 0.32 3.71 8.99
C LEU A 98 -0.37 5.04 9.23
N SER A 99 -0.35 5.53 10.48
CA SER A 99 -0.95 6.81 10.84
C SER A 99 -0.33 7.96 10.02
N ARG A 100 0.99 7.97 9.90
CA ARG A 100 1.69 8.99 9.11
C ARG A 100 1.30 8.91 7.63
N SER A 101 1.19 7.69 7.09
CA SER A 101 0.80 7.50 5.69
C SER A 101 -0.60 8.01 5.43
N LEU A 102 -1.53 7.77 6.35
CA LEU A 102 -2.90 8.25 6.23
C LEU A 102 -2.97 9.78 6.35
N GLU A 103 -2.15 10.39 7.22
CA GLU A 103 -2.07 11.85 7.31
C GLU A 103 -1.57 12.46 6.00
N VAL A 104 -0.54 11.86 5.40
CA VAL A 104 0.00 12.34 4.13
C VAL A 104 -1.05 12.21 3.02
N LEU A 105 -1.78 11.11 3.01
CA LEU A 105 -2.85 10.89 2.05
C LEU A 105 -3.93 11.97 2.19
N GLN A 106 -4.32 12.30 3.42
CA GLN A 106 -5.29 13.37 3.68
C GLN A 106 -4.76 14.72 3.19
N ALA A 107 -3.50 15.01 3.44
CA ALA A 107 -2.87 16.25 3.02
C ALA A 107 -2.83 16.40 1.51
N MET A 108 -2.61 15.29 0.79
CA MET A 108 -2.61 15.30 -0.68
C MET A 108 -3.94 15.78 -1.26
N PHE A 109 -5.04 15.46 -0.61
CA PHE A 109 -6.39 15.78 -1.11
C PHE A 109 -7.01 16.97 -0.39
N ALA A 110 -6.29 17.60 0.50
CA ALA A 110 -6.75 18.83 1.14
C ALA A 110 -6.62 20.02 0.17
N THR A 111 -7.53 20.94 0.25
CA THR A 111 -7.50 22.17 -0.56
C THR A 111 -6.72 23.28 0.16
#